data_692dd0c8c29896ef0267336b19ffe948
#
_entry.id   692dd0c8c29896ef0267336b19ffe948
#
_cell.length_a   1.000
_cell.length_b   1.000
_cell.length_c   1.000
_cell.angle_alpha   90.00
_cell.angle_beta   90.00
_cell.angle_gamma   90.00
#
_symmetry.space_group_name_H-M   'P 1'
#
loop_
_entity.id
_entity.type
_entity.pdbx_description
1 polymer ?
#
loop_
_entity_poly.entity_id
_entity_poly.type
_entity_poly.pdbx_seq_one_letter_code
_entity_poly.pdbx_strand_id
1 'polypeptide(L)'
;MIMENKIVLALKGVIIHKGKVLIVKRSTNAHVGGGTWECVGGKLEFGEGLEEALIREAEEEIGVKITVGRLLYATTFHTSENRQVVIMTYLCECKSNRVSLSNEHSDYCWATKEELKQLLPDNIISDFETNGIFQMKELI
;
A
#
# COMPACT_ATOMS: atom_id res chain seq x y z
N MET A 1 24.77 -25.11 2.06
CA MET A 1 24.69 -23.64 2.05
C MET A 1 23.64 -23.17 3.06
N ILE A 2 24.02 -22.25 3.91
CA ILE A 2 23.09 -21.67 4.88
C ILE A 2 22.53 -20.39 4.29
N MET A 3 21.19 -20.30 4.18
CA MET A 3 20.53 -19.09 3.74
C MET A 3 20.28 -18.19 4.94
N GLU A 4 20.68 -16.94 4.84
CA GLU A 4 20.43 -15.97 5.88
C GLU A 4 18.94 -15.63 5.96
N ASN A 5 18.43 -15.50 7.17
CA ASN A 5 17.09 -14.98 7.39
C ASN A 5 17.09 -13.48 7.16
N LYS A 6 16.06 -13.00 6.50
CA LYS A 6 15.96 -11.61 6.11
C LYS A 6 14.60 -11.03 6.50
N ILE A 7 14.64 -9.86 7.11
CA ILE A 7 13.43 -9.08 7.40
C ILE A 7 13.45 -7.84 6.50
N VAL A 8 12.37 -7.64 5.78
CA VAL A 8 12.17 -6.48 4.90
C VAL A 8 11.04 -5.65 5.47
N LEU A 9 11.25 -4.35 5.61
CA LEU A 9 10.22 -3.43 6.05
C LEU A 9 9.68 -2.68 4.85
N ALA A 10 8.36 -2.68 4.70
CA ALA A 10 7.65 -1.97 3.65
C ALA A 10 6.62 -1.03 4.26
N LEU A 11 6.34 0.06 3.54
CA LEU A 11 5.34 1.06 3.92
C LEU A 11 4.21 1.01 2.92
N LYS A 12 2.97 1.13 3.39
CA LYS A 12 1.78 1.24 2.54
C LYS A 12 0.95 2.44 2.98
N GLY A 13 0.29 3.07 2.04
CA GLY A 13 -0.55 4.21 2.30
C GLY A 13 -2.01 3.96 1.96
N VAL A 14 -2.89 4.20 2.92
CA VAL A 14 -4.31 4.38 2.67
C VAL A 14 -4.45 5.85 2.31
N ILE A 15 -4.33 6.13 1.02
CA ILE A 15 -4.28 7.50 0.48
C ILE A 15 -5.69 7.94 0.15
N ILE A 16 -6.16 8.96 0.85
CA ILE A 16 -7.54 9.43 0.73
C ILE A 16 -7.62 10.77 0.01
N HIS A 17 -8.53 10.83 -0.96
CA HIS A 17 -8.91 12.06 -1.64
C HIS A 17 -10.43 12.05 -1.80
N LYS A 18 -11.08 13.06 -1.24
CA LYS A 18 -12.55 13.20 -1.28
C LYS A 18 -13.29 11.93 -0.84
N GLY A 19 -12.82 11.32 0.23
CA GLY A 19 -13.47 10.17 0.85
C GLY A 19 -13.22 8.83 0.19
N LYS A 20 -12.39 8.77 -0.85
CA LYS A 20 -12.05 7.54 -1.57
C LYS A 20 -10.59 7.19 -1.39
N VAL A 21 -10.29 5.90 -1.43
CA VAL A 21 -8.92 5.38 -1.26
C VAL A 21 -8.33 5.00 -2.61
N LEU A 22 -7.10 5.43 -2.83
CA LEU A 22 -6.36 5.03 -4.03
C LEU A 22 -5.82 3.62 -3.88
N ILE A 23 -6.19 2.74 -4.80
CA ILE A 23 -5.60 1.42 -4.94
C ILE A 23 -5.06 1.27 -6.36
N VAL A 24 -4.07 0.40 -6.50
CA VAL A 24 -3.39 0.17 -7.77
C VAL A 24 -3.35 -1.32 -8.07
N LYS A 25 -3.37 -1.65 -9.35
CA LYS A 25 -3.34 -3.05 -9.81
C LYS A 25 -1.95 -3.39 -10.30
N ARG A 26 -1.35 -4.43 -9.72
CA ARG A 26 -0.03 -4.88 -10.15
C ARG A 26 -0.07 -5.38 -11.58
N SER A 27 0.96 -5.05 -12.36
CA SER A 27 1.07 -5.50 -13.74
C SER A 27 1.09 -7.03 -13.80
N THR A 28 0.51 -7.60 -14.85
CA THR A 28 0.49 -9.05 -15.06
C THR A 28 1.88 -9.66 -15.18
N ASN A 29 2.87 -8.83 -15.49
CA ASN A 29 4.29 -9.24 -15.59
C ASN A 29 5.01 -9.27 -14.24
N ALA A 30 4.34 -8.86 -13.14
CA ALA A 30 4.95 -8.89 -11.82
C ALA A 30 5.23 -10.33 -11.38
N HIS A 31 6.37 -10.56 -10.73
CA HIS A 31 6.76 -11.90 -10.26
C HIS A 31 5.82 -12.42 -9.17
N VAL A 32 5.29 -11.53 -8.33
CA VAL A 32 4.41 -11.88 -7.23
C VAL A 32 3.16 -11.00 -7.31
N GLY A 33 1.99 -11.63 -7.25
CA GLY A 33 0.72 -10.92 -7.20
C GLY A 33 0.33 -10.20 -8.47
N GLY A 34 0.86 -10.59 -9.63
CA GLY A 34 0.49 -9.98 -10.91
C GLY A 34 -1.01 -9.99 -11.10
N GLY A 35 -1.60 -8.83 -11.43
CA GLY A 35 -3.03 -8.66 -11.61
C GLY A 35 -3.82 -8.44 -10.33
N THR A 36 -3.19 -8.39 -9.15
CA THR A 36 -3.88 -8.12 -7.89
C THR A 36 -3.85 -6.63 -7.53
N TRP A 37 -4.90 -6.20 -6.81
CA TRP A 37 -5.00 -4.83 -6.31
C TRP A 37 -4.35 -4.69 -4.94
N GLU A 38 -3.75 -3.54 -4.70
CA GLU A 38 -3.05 -3.24 -3.45
C GLU A 38 -3.05 -1.75 -3.15
N CYS A 39 -2.68 -1.40 -1.93
CA CYS A 39 -2.38 -0.01 -1.58
C CYS A 39 -1.02 0.39 -2.15
N VAL A 40 -0.81 1.68 -2.30
CA VAL A 40 0.45 2.25 -2.78
C VAL A 40 1.53 2.16 -1.71
N GLY A 41 2.73 1.81 -2.10
CA GLY A 41 3.88 1.80 -1.20
C GLY A 41 4.96 0.83 -1.65
N GLY A 42 5.99 0.70 -0.84
CA GLY A 42 7.13 -0.17 -1.15
C GLY A 42 8.12 -0.24 -0.02
N LYS A 43 9.30 -0.76 -0.33
CA LYS A 43 10.32 -1.06 0.67
C LYS A 43 11.01 0.20 1.20
N LEU A 44 11.29 0.17 2.51
CA LEU A 44 12.18 1.14 3.13
C LEU A 44 13.61 0.93 2.61
N GLU A 45 14.24 1.99 2.19
CA GLU A 45 15.66 1.97 1.81
C GLU A 45 16.52 2.41 2.97
N PHE A 46 17.73 1.89 3.04
CA PHE A 46 18.66 2.22 4.12
C PHE A 46 18.87 3.74 4.22
N GLY A 47 18.73 4.27 5.42
CA GLY A 47 18.93 5.69 5.69
C GLY A 47 17.69 6.56 5.59
N GLU A 48 16.56 6.01 5.08
CA GLU A 48 15.32 6.77 4.99
C GLU A 48 14.53 6.73 6.30
N GLY A 49 13.80 7.81 6.59
CA GLY A 49 12.73 7.77 7.58
C GLY A 49 11.50 7.06 7.00
N LEU A 50 10.61 6.61 7.87
CA LEU A 50 9.42 5.85 7.44
C LEU A 50 8.50 6.68 6.53
N GLU A 51 8.21 7.90 6.93
CA GLU A 51 7.34 8.79 6.15
C GLU A 51 7.99 9.18 4.82
N GLU A 52 9.29 9.48 4.85
CA GLU A 52 10.07 9.82 3.64
C GLU A 52 9.99 8.69 2.61
N ALA A 53 10.13 7.45 3.06
CA ALA A 53 10.08 6.28 2.18
C ALA A 53 8.72 6.17 1.49
N LEU A 54 7.64 6.38 2.25
CA LEU A 54 6.29 6.30 1.68
C LEU A 54 6.02 7.43 0.70
N ILE A 55 6.47 8.65 1.01
CA ILE A 55 6.37 9.80 0.10
C ILE A 55 7.11 9.52 -1.20
N ARG A 56 8.33 8.99 -1.11
CA ARG A 56 9.14 8.63 -2.27
C ARG A 56 8.46 7.57 -3.13
N GLU A 57 7.97 6.50 -2.49
CA GLU A 57 7.27 5.42 -3.21
C GLU A 57 6.02 5.93 -3.93
N ALA A 58 5.26 6.80 -3.30
CA ALA A 58 4.07 7.38 -3.93
C ALA A 58 4.44 8.22 -5.16
N GLU A 59 5.49 9.03 -5.08
CA GLU A 59 5.94 9.81 -6.23
C GLU A 59 6.42 8.92 -7.37
N GLU A 60 7.16 7.85 -7.07
CA GLU A 60 7.66 6.91 -8.08
C GLU A 60 6.54 6.10 -8.72
N GLU A 61 5.61 5.60 -7.94
CA GLU A 61 4.60 4.67 -8.44
C GLU A 61 3.39 5.35 -9.07
N ILE A 62 2.96 6.48 -8.53
CA ILE A 62 1.71 7.13 -8.94
C ILE A 62 1.86 8.60 -9.30
N GLY A 63 3.05 9.18 -9.14
CA GLY A 63 3.29 10.59 -9.47
C GLY A 63 2.52 11.57 -8.60
N VAL A 64 2.10 11.16 -7.41
CA VAL A 64 1.29 11.99 -6.51
C VAL A 64 2.10 12.35 -5.27
N LYS A 65 2.02 13.63 -4.88
CA LYS A 65 2.59 14.12 -3.64
C LYS A 65 1.61 13.90 -2.51
N ILE A 66 2.00 13.10 -1.51
CA ILE A 66 1.14 12.77 -0.39
C ILE A 66 1.61 13.43 0.91
N THR A 67 0.68 13.58 1.84
CA THR A 67 0.98 13.94 3.23
C THR A 67 0.71 12.70 4.06
N VAL A 68 1.71 12.25 4.83
CA VAL A 68 1.60 11.06 5.67
C VAL A 68 1.06 11.47 7.04
N GLY A 69 0.01 10.81 7.47
CA GLY A 69 -0.63 11.03 8.77
C GLY A 69 -0.29 9.94 9.78
N ARG A 70 -1.30 9.46 10.50
CA ARG A 70 -1.10 8.49 11.57
C ARG A 70 -0.89 7.07 11.06
N LEU A 71 -0.14 6.29 11.81
CA LEU A 71 -0.02 4.85 11.59
C LEU A 71 -1.36 4.19 11.90
N LEU A 72 -1.89 3.43 10.96
CA LEU A 72 -3.16 2.73 11.13
C LEU A 72 -2.96 1.34 11.71
N TYR A 73 -2.04 0.56 11.14
CA TYR A 73 -1.73 -0.78 11.64
C TYR A 73 -0.42 -1.28 11.04
N ALA A 74 0.11 -2.34 11.64
CA ALA A 74 1.26 -3.05 11.11
C ALA A 74 0.95 -4.53 11.05
N THR A 75 1.48 -5.22 10.05
CA THR A 75 1.33 -6.66 9.86
C THR A 75 2.66 -7.27 9.50
N THR A 76 2.76 -8.58 9.67
CA THR A 76 3.95 -9.32 9.25
C THR A 76 3.54 -10.67 8.68
N PHE A 77 4.29 -11.10 7.68
CA PHE A 77 4.09 -12.39 7.05
C PHE A 77 5.39 -12.86 6.40
N HIS A 78 5.45 -14.14 6.06
CA HIS A 78 6.59 -14.73 5.38
C HIS A 78 6.30 -14.83 3.87
N THR A 79 7.29 -14.49 3.05
CA THR A 79 7.25 -14.72 1.60
C THR A 79 8.01 -15.98 1.23
N SER A 80 8.85 -16.46 2.13
CA SER A 80 9.56 -17.74 2.04
C SER A 80 10.02 -18.14 3.45
N GLU A 81 10.63 -19.31 3.61
CA GLU A 81 11.11 -19.78 4.90
C GLU A 81 12.10 -18.82 5.58
N ASN A 82 12.86 -18.10 4.77
CA ASN A 82 13.92 -17.22 5.26
C ASN A 82 13.68 -15.75 4.95
N ARG A 83 12.47 -15.38 4.49
CA ARG A 83 12.14 -14.00 4.21
C ARG A 83 10.81 -13.61 4.85
N GLN A 84 10.88 -12.64 5.75
CA GLN A 84 9.74 -12.08 6.46
C GLN A 84 9.56 -10.63 6.05
N VAL A 85 8.32 -10.23 5.80
CA VAL A 85 7.97 -8.84 5.47
C VAL A 85 7.18 -8.26 6.64
N VAL A 86 7.55 -7.04 7.03
CA VAL A 86 6.78 -6.22 7.98
C VAL A 86 6.22 -5.06 7.18
N ILE A 87 4.90 -4.89 7.21
CA ILE A 87 4.24 -3.77 6.53
C ILE A 87 3.65 -2.83 7.56
N MET A 88 3.98 -1.54 7.43
CA MET A 88 3.40 -0.47 8.24
C MET A 88 2.50 0.35 7.32
N THR A 89 1.22 0.42 7.65
CA THR A 89 0.20 1.08 6.85
C THR A 89 -0.24 2.39 7.49
N TYR A 90 -0.09 3.47 6.75
CA TYR A 90 -0.37 4.83 7.22
C TYR A 90 -1.58 5.43 6.52
N LEU A 91 -2.30 6.27 7.26
CA LEU A 91 -3.30 7.14 6.65
C LEU A 91 -2.58 8.28 5.95
N CYS A 92 -2.94 8.52 4.69
CA CYS A 92 -2.33 9.59 3.89
C CYS A 92 -3.41 10.42 3.21
N GLU A 93 -3.05 11.63 2.85
CA GLU A 93 -3.91 12.53 2.09
C GLU A 93 -3.17 13.06 0.88
N CYS A 94 -3.91 13.42 -0.16
CA CYS A 94 -3.37 14.15 -1.29
C CYS A 94 -4.41 15.15 -1.80
N LYS A 95 -3.93 16.22 -2.42
CA LYS A 95 -4.81 17.29 -2.92
C LYS A 95 -5.28 17.06 -4.35
N SER A 96 -4.59 16.19 -5.08
CA SER A 96 -4.87 15.92 -6.48
C SER A 96 -5.23 14.46 -6.67
N ASN A 97 -6.18 14.18 -7.56
CA ASN A 97 -6.52 12.82 -7.94
C ASN A 97 -5.86 12.38 -9.26
N ARG A 98 -4.90 13.15 -9.75
CA ARG A 98 -4.18 12.82 -10.98
C ARG A 98 -3.10 11.79 -10.71
N VAL A 99 -3.27 10.63 -11.32
CA VAL A 99 -2.35 9.49 -11.16
C VAL A 99 -1.61 9.25 -12.47
N SER A 100 -0.29 9.09 -12.35
CA SER A 100 0.57 8.69 -13.46
C SER A 100 1.29 7.42 -13.03
N LEU A 101 0.88 6.29 -13.58
CA LEU A 101 1.38 4.97 -13.16
C LEU A 101 2.78 4.69 -13.67
N SER A 102 3.59 4.01 -12.83
CA SER A 102 4.84 3.40 -13.27
C SER A 102 4.56 2.06 -13.96
N ASN A 103 5.61 1.42 -14.47
CA ASN A 103 5.49 0.13 -15.15
C ASN A 103 5.07 -1.02 -14.21
N GLU A 104 5.18 -0.83 -12.91
CA GLU A 104 4.81 -1.85 -11.93
C GLU A 104 3.31 -2.05 -11.79
N HIS A 105 2.54 -1.04 -12.22
CA HIS A 105 1.09 -1.07 -12.10
C HIS A 105 0.42 -0.81 -13.44
N SER A 106 -0.66 -1.54 -13.71
CA SER A 106 -1.40 -1.45 -14.98
C SER A 106 -2.70 -0.66 -14.87
N ASP A 107 -3.18 -0.39 -13.67
CA ASP A 107 -4.44 0.31 -13.45
C ASP A 107 -4.46 0.93 -12.05
N TYR A 108 -5.40 1.86 -11.86
CA TYR A 108 -5.66 2.45 -10.56
C TYR A 108 -7.15 2.74 -10.39
N CYS A 109 -7.57 2.87 -9.14
CA CYS A 109 -8.95 3.17 -8.80
C CYS A 109 -8.99 4.02 -7.53
N TRP A 110 -9.73 5.11 -7.57
CA TRP A 110 -10.13 5.85 -6.37
C TRP A 110 -11.39 5.16 -5.84
N ALA A 111 -11.20 4.26 -4.89
CA ALA A 111 -12.19 3.27 -4.52
C ALA A 111 -13.09 3.70 -3.37
N THR A 112 -14.38 3.42 -3.50
CA THR A 112 -15.34 3.48 -2.41
C THR A 112 -15.14 2.27 -1.49
N LYS A 113 -15.79 2.26 -0.32
CA LYS A 113 -15.77 1.11 0.59
C LYS A 113 -16.17 -0.18 -0.12
N GLU A 114 -17.22 -0.12 -0.93
CA GLU A 114 -17.71 -1.29 -1.66
C GLU A 114 -16.71 -1.76 -2.71
N GLU A 115 -16.11 -0.84 -3.44
CA GLU A 115 -15.08 -1.18 -4.43
C GLU A 115 -13.84 -1.78 -3.77
N LEU A 116 -13.44 -1.27 -2.61
CA LEU A 116 -12.33 -1.87 -1.85
C LEU A 116 -12.62 -3.34 -1.52
N LYS A 117 -13.85 -3.63 -1.07
CA LYS A 117 -14.26 -5.01 -0.73
C LYS A 117 -14.36 -5.92 -1.95
N GLN A 118 -14.59 -5.36 -3.13
CA GLN A 118 -14.67 -6.14 -4.37
C GLN A 118 -13.31 -6.39 -4.99
N LEU A 119 -12.40 -5.42 -4.90
CA LEU A 119 -11.14 -5.44 -5.65
C LEU A 119 -9.94 -5.92 -4.85
N LEU A 120 -9.85 -5.57 -3.56
CA LEU A 120 -8.70 -5.96 -2.74
C LEU A 120 -8.71 -7.46 -2.44
N PRO A 121 -7.52 -8.07 -2.28
CA PRO A 121 -7.43 -9.46 -1.84
C PRO A 121 -8.01 -9.64 -0.43
N ASP A 122 -8.46 -10.85 -0.13
CA ASP A 122 -9.10 -11.18 1.14
C ASP A 122 -8.24 -10.87 2.37
N ASN A 123 -6.93 -11.09 2.27
CA ASN A 123 -6.02 -10.80 3.39
C ASN A 123 -5.97 -9.31 3.72
N ILE A 124 -6.01 -8.44 2.72
CA ILE A 124 -6.02 -6.99 2.92
C ILE A 124 -7.38 -6.54 3.45
N ILE A 125 -8.47 -7.08 2.90
CA ILE A 125 -9.82 -6.80 3.40
C ILE A 125 -9.93 -7.18 4.88
N SER A 126 -9.40 -8.33 5.25
CA SER A 126 -9.39 -8.79 6.64
C SER A 126 -8.61 -7.84 7.54
N ASP A 127 -7.45 -7.37 7.11
CA ASP A 127 -6.66 -6.37 7.85
C ASP A 127 -7.44 -5.07 8.02
N PHE A 128 -8.12 -4.63 6.98
CA PHE A 128 -8.94 -3.42 7.02
C PHE A 128 -10.09 -3.56 8.02
N GLU A 129 -10.77 -4.71 8.00
CA GLU A 129 -11.86 -4.98 8.95
C GLU A 129 -11.37 -5.03 10.39
N THR A 130 -10.29 -5.77 10.63
CA THR A 130 -9.71 -5.93 11.97
C THR A 130 -9.26 -4.60 12.56
N ASN A 131 -8.78 -3.70 11.73
CA ASN A 131 -8.21 -2.41 12.18
C ASN A 131 -9.15 -1.22 12.00
N GLY A 132 -10.43 -1.47 11.70
CA GLY A 132 -11.44 -0.41 11.66
C GLY A 132 -11.32 0.56 10.50
N ILE A 133 -10.66 0.18 9.41
CA ILE A 133 -10.45 1.07 8.27
C ILE A 133 -11.78 1.48 7.64
N PHE A 134 -12.72 0.54 7.52
CA PHE A 134 -14.03 0.83 6.91
C PHE A 134 -14.92 1.73 7.75
N GLN A 135 -14.60 1.93 9.03
CA GLN A 135 -15.33 2.82 9.92
C GLN A 135 -14.68 4.17 10.12
N MET A 136 -13.53 4.42 9.47
CA MET A 136 -12.86 5.71 9.58
C MET A 136 -13.71 6.83 8.97
N LYS A 137 -13.75 7.97 9.65
CA LYS A 137 -14.50 9.14 9.18
C LYS A 137 -13.98 9.70 7.87
N GLU A 138 -12.70 9.50 7.58
CA GLU A 138 -12.04 9.96 6.36
C GLU A 138 -12.52 9.20 5.13
N LEU A 139 -13.01 7.98 5.30
CA LEU A 139 -13.51 7.13 4.23
C LEU A 139 -15.04 7.19 4.19
N ILE A 140 -15.54 7.77 3.12
CA ILE A 140 -16.99 7.97 2.96
C ILE A 140 -17.65 6.79 2.23
#